data_b4507888bce53e346f28c876368cad33
#
_entry.id   b4507888bce53e346f28c876368cad33
#
_cell.length_a   1.000
_cell.length_b   1.000
_cell.length_c   1.000
_cell.angle_alpha   90.00
_cell.angle_beta   90.00
_cell.angle_gamma   90.00
#
_symmetry.space_group_name_H-M   'P 1'
#
loop_
_entity.id
_entity.type
_entity.pdbx_description
1 polymer ?
#
loop_
_entity_poly.entity_id
_entity_poly.type
_entity_poly.pdbx_seq_one_letter_code
_entity_poly.pdbx_strand_id
1 'polypeptide(L)'
;DGTWYPEDLGIDSEGMIAAGQWIADNVEAGLISPNANSGDTAQTLFAEGETPFLMTGPWALSQFRESDVNYAISPFPSDGQPFGGVQGFMINAFSPNILLAQAFLSEFVATDEVMTELYVTGDRPSAFAPVLATTEDPDLVAFGEAGANAALMPAIPEMGAVWGSWNNAVILTITGEDTPENAFATAAAQIRDLLGSDLTGMVNVPGSYQAAAGCAGDWDPACEVTVLTEGDDGLWTASHALPAGDYEGKVALDGAWTTNYGVDGVADGDNYTFSLAADGTVTFSYDPETNILTITVE
;
A
#
# COMPACT_ATOMS: atom_id res chain seq x y z
N ASP A 1 1.91 -12.67 -22.71
CA ASP A 1 3.23 -12.05 -22.78
C ASP A 1 3.64 -11.32 -21.50
N GLY A 2 2.75 -11.25 -20.51
CA GLY A 2 2.98 -10.58 -19.22
C GLY A 2 2.79 -9.06 -19.23
N THR A 3 2.22 -8.53 -20.29
CA THR A 3 1.81 -7.12 -20.37
C THR A 3 0.45 -6.97 -19.70
N TRP A 4 0.30 -5.94 -18.89
CA TRP A 4 -0.95 -5.60 -18.20
C TRP A 4 -1.45 -4.25 -18.70
N TYR A 5 -2.76 -4.12 -18.82
CA TYR A 5 -3.43 -2.91 -19.30
C TYR A 5 -4.52 -2.48 -18.31
N PRO A 6 -4.94 -1.22 -18.29
CA PRO A 6 -6.04 -0.75 -17.42
C PRO A 6 -7.35 -1.53 -17.60
N GLU A 7 -7.61 -2.05 -18.80
CA GLU A 7 -8.76 -2.89 -19.12
C GLU A 7 -8.67 -4.32 -18.54
N ASP A 8 -7.47 -4.76 -18.15
CA ASP A 8 -7.27 -6.06 -17.47
C ASP A 8 -7.66 -6.01 -15.99
N LEU A 9 -8.00 -4.81 -15.47
CA LEU A 9 -8.43 -4.62 -14.09
C LEU A 9 -9.77 -5.35 -13.84
N GLY A 10 -9.72 -6.39 -13.01
CA GLY A 10 -10.89 -7.23 -12.71
C GLY A 10 -11.65 -6.85 -11.44
N ILE A 11 -11.42 -5.66 -10.87
CA ILE A 11 -12.03 -5.23 -9.59
C ILE A 11 -13.57 -5.12 -9.67
N ASP A 12 -14.13 -4.77 -10.82
CA ASP A 12 -15.57 -4.71 -11.07
C ASP A 12 -16.09 -5.91 -11.88
N SER A 13 -15.33 -7.00 -11.96
CA SER A 13 -15.78 -8.22 -12.63
C SER A 13 -16.93 -8.89 -11.87
N GLU A 14 -17.76 -9.65 -12.59
CA GLU A 14 -18.82 -10.45 -11.97
C GLU A 14 -18.28 -11.36 -10.85
N GLY A 15 -17.08 -11.92 -11.01
CA GLY A 15 -16.44 -12.75 -10.00
C GLY A 15 -16.06 -11.98 -8.74
N MET A 16 -15.53 -10.76 -8.87
CA MET A 16 -15.18 -9.91 -7.71
C MET A 16 -16.46 -9.42 -7.00
N ILE A 17 -17.48 -9.01 -7.74
CA ILE A 17 -18.77 -8.60 -7.16
C ILE A 17 -19.41 -9.77 -6.42
N ALA A 18 -19.38 -10.99 -7.00
CA ALA A 18 -19.91 -12.19 -6.34
C ALA A 18 -19.12 -12.55 -5.07
N ALA A 19 -17.80 -12.36 -5.07
CA ALA A 19 -16.98 -12.53 -3.87
C ALA A 19 -17.33 -11.49 -2.78
N GLY A 20 -17.52 -10.24 -3.16
CA GLY A 20 -18.01 -9.19 -2.27
C GLY A 20 -19.40 -9.50 -1.70
N GLN A 21 -20.32 -9.97 -2.52
CA GLN A 21 -21.65 -10.37 -2.07
C GLN A 21 -21.58 -11.55 -1.09
N TRP A 22 -20.71 -12.53 -1.37
CA TRP A 22 -20.47 -13.62 -0.43
C TRP A 22 -19.97 -13.13 0.93
N ILE A 23 -19.06 -12.14 0.94
CA ILE A 23 -18.59 -11.51 2.19
C ILE A 23 -19.76 -10.84 2.92
N ALA A 24 -20.54 -10.01 2.22
CA ALA A 24 -21.69 -9.29 2.80
C ALA A 24 -22.73 -10.25 3.40
N ASP A 25 -23.09 -11.33 2.66
CA ASP A 25 -24.03 -12.34 3.12
C ASP A 25 -23.54 -13.06 4.39
N ASN A 26 -22.23 -13.32 4.49
CA ASN A 26 -21.64 -13.97 5.66
C ASN A 26 -21.50 -13.00 6.85
N VAL A 27 -21.33 -11.71 6.61
CA VAL A 27 -21.41 -10.68 7.67
C VAL A 27 -22.85 -10.59 8.20
N GLU A 28 -23.85 -10.54 7.33
CA GLU A 28 -25.28 -10.53 7.70
C GLU A 28 -25.66 -11.80 8.49
N ALA A 29 -25.13 -12.96 8.08
CA ALA A 29 -25.35 -14.22 8.78
C ALA A 29 -24.58 -14.32 10.12
N GLY A 30 -23.74 -13.33 10.47
CA GLY A 30 -22.93 -13.34 11.69
C GLY A 30 -21.76 -14.32 11.67
N LEU A 31 -21.37 -14.81 10.48
CA LEU A 31 -20.24 -15.73 10.27
C LEU A 31 -18.91 -14.99 10.07
N ILE A 32 -18.97 -13.75 9.58
CA ILE A 32 -17.83 -12.84 9.49
C ILE A 32 -18.12 -11.65 10.41
N SER A 33 -17.17 -11.31 11.27
CA SER A 33 -17.30 -10.13 12.14
C SER A 33 -17.12 -8.84 11.32
N PRO A 34 -18.06 -7.88 11.40
CA PRO A 34 -17.87 -6.57 10.76
C PRO A 34 -16.71 -5.77 11.35
N ASN A 35 -16.22 -6.16 12.53
CA ASN A 35 -15.04 -5.55 13.16
C ASN A 35 -13.73 -6.19 12.69
N ALA A 36 -13.76 -7.32 11.98
CA ALA A 36 -12.58 -7.95 11.40
C ALA A 36 -12.15 -7.26 10.09
N ASN A 37 -12.12 -5.94 10.08
CA ASN A 37 -11.77 -5.08 8.94
C ASN A 37 -10.27 -4.75 8.86
N SER A 38 -9.47 -5.33 9.74
CA SER A 38 -8.01 -5.28 9.69
C SER A 38 -7.40 -6.67 9.94
N GLY A 39 -6.23 -6.92 9.36
CA GLY A 39 -5.51 -8.17 9.55
C GLY A 39 -5.21 -8.48 11.02
N ASP A 40 -4.80 -7.47 11.78
CA ASP A 40 -4.45 -7.61 13.21
C ASP A 40 -5.67 -8.02 14.06
N THR A 41 -6.83 -7.39 13.81
CA THR A 41 -8.08 -7.75 14.50
C THR A 41 -8.50 -9.17 14.18
N ALA A 42 -8.45 -9.56 12.89
CA ALA A 42 -8.83 -10.92 12.48
C ALA A 42 -7.90 -11.98 13.09
N GLN A 43 -6.59 -11.74 13.13
CA GLN A 43 -5.61 -12.63 13.76
C GLN A 43 -5.85 -12.76 15.27
N THR A 44 -6.18 -11.67 15.95
CA THR A 44 -6.49 -11.68 17.39
C THR A 44 -7.73 -12.51 17.68
N LEU A 45 -8.82 -12.31 16.94
CA LEU A 45 -10.05 -13.10 17.11
C LEU A 45 -9.81 -14.60 16.90
N PHE A 46 -8.95 -14.97 15.95
CA PHE A 46 -8.59 -16.38 15.75
C PHE A 46 -7.73 -16.92 16.88
N ALA A 47 -6.72 -16.18 17.34
CA ALA A 47 -5.86 -16.57 18.45
C ALA A 47 -6.61 -16.74 19.79
N GLU A 48 -7.71 -15.97 19.97
CA GLU A 48 -8.61 -16.07 21.12
C GLU A 48 -9.68 -17.16 20.98
N GLY A 49 -9.75 -17.83 19.82
CA GLY A 49 -10.72 -18.89 19.54
C GLY A 49 -12.14 -18.38 19.22
N GLU A 50 -12.28 -17.09 18.95
CA GLU A 50 -13.57 -16.44 18.65
C GLU A 50 -14.03 -16.68 17.19
N THR A 51 -13.14 -17.13 16.33
CA THR A 51 -13.46 -17.48 14.93
C THR A 51 -12.83 -18.83 14.55
N PRO A 52 -13.57 -19.73 13.85
CA PRO A 52 -13.06 -21.04 13.47
C PRO A 52 -12.15 -21.04 12.26
N PHE A 53 -12.12 -19.97 11.46
CA PHE A 53 -11.34 -19.85 10.24
C PHE A 53 -10.69 -18.47 10.14
N LEU A 54 -9.50 -18.47 9.56
CA LEU A 54 -8.77 -17.26 9.24
C LEU A 54 -8.02 -17.41 7.91
N MET A 55 -8.13 -16.44 7.02
CA MET A 55 -7.23 -16.30 5.88
C MET A 55 -6.07 -15.38 6.27
N THR A 56 -4.86 -15.91 6.26
CA THR A 56 -3.65 -15.17 6.61
C THR A 56 -2.43 -15.83 5.96
N GLY A 57 -1.25 -15.37 6.33
CA GLY A 57 0.01 -15.95 5.88
C GLY A 57 0.94 -16.32 7.05
N PRO A 58 2.15 -16.80 6.76
CA PRO A 58 3.06 -17.32 7.78
C PRO A 58 3.50 -16.27 8.81
N TRP A 59 3.35 -14.97 8.53
CA TRP A 59 3.63 -13.91 9.50
C TRP A 59 2.80 -13.96 10.78
N ALA A 60 1.69 -14.69 10.79
CA ALA A 60 0.82 -14.85 11.96
C ALA A 60 1.21 -16.01 12.87
N LEU A 61 2.14 -16.87 12.45
CA LEU A 61 2.49 -18.11 13.16
C LEU A 61 2.99 -17.87 14.59
N SER A 62 3.84 -16.85 14.80
CA SER A 62 4.37 -16.55 16.14
C SER A 62 3.23 -16.26 17.13
N GLN A 63 2.23 -15.48 16.73
CA GLN A 63 1.06 -15.19 17.57
C GLN A 63 0.26 -16.46 17.90
N PHE A 64 0.04 -17.34 16.93
CA PHE A 64 -0.73 -18.57 17.15
C PHE A 64 0.02 -19.58 18.00
N ARG A 65 1.34 -19.69 17.84
CA ARG A 65 2.22 -20.54 18.67
C ARG A 65 2.32 -20.07 20.11
N GLU A 66 2.17 -18.76 20.36
CA GLU A 66 2.15 -18.16 21.68
C GLU A 66 0.75 -18.21 22.34
N SER A 67 -0.30 -18.48 21.56
CA SER A 67 -1.67 -18.62 22.04
C SER A 67 -2.03 -20.06 22.39
N ASP A 68 -3.16 -20.27 23.08
CA ASP A 68 -3.70 -21.61 23.37
C ASP A 68 -4.56 -22.17 22.23
N VAL A 69 -4.62 -21.50 21.05
CA VAL A 69 -5.44 -21.96 19.94
C VAL A 69 -4.85 -23.23 19.30
N ASN A 70 -5.69 -24.23 19.10
CA ASN A 70 -5.33 -25.42 18.33
C ASN A 70 -5.72 -25.21 16.88
N TYR A 71 -4.76 -25.05 15.99
CA TYR A 71 -4.96 -24.71 14.58
C TYR A 71 -4.37 -25.74 13.63
N ALA A 72 -4.79 -25.67 12.38
CA ALA A 72 -4.19 -26.37 11.26
C ALA A 72 -4.21 -25.45 10.03
N ILE A 73 -3.26 -25.66 9.14
CA ILE A 73 -3.14 -24.92 7.88
C ILE A 73 -3.64 -25.84 6.76
N SER A 74 -4.45 -25.28 5.86
CA SER A 74 -4.97 -26.01 4.70
C SER A 74 -4.97 -25.11 3.45
N PRO A 75 -4.87 -25.72 2.24
CA PRO A 75 -5.15 -25.00 1.00
C PRO A 75 -6.58 -24.45 1.00
N PHE A 76 -6.82 -23.45 0.13
CA PHE A 76 -8.19 -23.01 -0.14
C PHE A 76 -9.04 -24.13 -0.73
N PRO A 77 -10.34 -24.20 -0.38
CA PRO A 77 -11.25 -25.16 -0.99
C PRO A 77 -11.42 -24.89 -2.48
N SER A 78 -11.82 -25.93 -3.24
CA SER A 78 -12.17 -25.85 -4.66
C SER A 78 -11.06 -25.25 -5.56
N ASP A 79 -9.79 -25.60 -5.26
CA ASP A 79 -8.61 -25.13 -6.00
C ASP A 79 -8.46 -23.60 -6.03
N GLY A 80 -9.01 -22.90 -5.02
CA GLY A 80 -8.83 -21.46 -4.85
C GLY A 80 -7.35 -21.09 -4.80
N GLN A 81 -6.98 -20.03 -5.52
CA GLN A 81 -5.60 -19.56 -5.59
C GLN A 81 -5.34 -18.52 -4.49
N PRO A 82 -4.38 -18.75 -3.58
CA PRO A 82 -3.95 -17.73 -2.65
C PRO A 82 -3.12 -16.66 -3.36
N PHE A 83 -3.01 -15.49 -2.73
CA PHE A 83 -2.09 -14.46 -3.14
C PHE A 83 -0.65 -14.89 -2.84
N GLY A 84 0.22 -14.81 -3.85
CA GLY A 84 1.65 -15.06 -3.72
C GLY A 84 2.44 -13.77 -3.63
N GLY A 85 3.10 -13.54 -2.49
CA GLY A 85 3.98 -12.39 -2.29
C GLY A 85 5.38 -12.81 -1.87
N VAL A 86 6.35 -11.94 -2.09
CA VAL A 86 7.73 -12.11 -1.64
C VAL A 86 8.18 -10.87 -0.86
N GLN A 87 9.06 -11.09 0.11
CA GLN A 87 9.79 -10.02 0.78
C GLN A 87 11.25 -10.08 0.36
N GLY A 88 11.85 -8.93 0.13
CA GLY A 88 13.23 -8.85 -0.34
C GLY A 88 13.95 -7.63 0.21
N PHE A 89 15.27 -7.68 0.13
CA PHE A 89 16.11 -6.52 0.37
C PHE A 89 16.23 -5.70 -0.92
N MET A 90 16.05 -4.40 -0.80
CA MET A 90 16.23 -3.46 -1.89
C MET A 90 17.41 -2.55 -1.59
N ILE A 91 18.16 -2.18 -2.63
CA ILE A 91 19.23 -1.19 -2.51
C ILE A 91 18.73 0.09 -3.18
N ASN A 92 18.74 1.19 -2.42
CA ASN A 92 18.39 2.50 -2.95
C ASN A 92 19.36 2.87 -4.08
N ALA A 93 18.82 3.10 -5.28
CA ALA A 93 19.58 3.44 -6.48
C ALA A 93 20.39 4.76 -6.36
N PHE A 94 19.96 5.64 -5.45
CA PHE A 94 20.64 6.92 -5.19
C PHE A 94 21.66 6.84 -4.03
N SER A 95 21.86 5.65 -3.43
CA SER A 95 22.85 5.50 -2.36
C SER A 95 24.27 5.71 -2.88
N PRO A 96 25.12 6.48 -2.19
CA PRO A 96 26.54 6.60 -2.53
C PRO A 96 27.31 5.28 -2.27
N ASN A 97 26.69 4.29 -1.62
CA ASN A 97 27.30 3.04 -1.19
C ASN A 97 26.72 1.80 -1.88
N ILE A 98 26.15 1.91 -3.08
CA ILE A 98 25.48 0.80 -3.80
C ILE A 98 26.35 -0.46 -3.84
N LEU A 99 27.64 -0.33 -4.27
CA LEU A 99 28.54 -1.48 -4.38
C LEU A 99 28.82 -2.14 -3.03
N LEU A 100 28.94 -1.35 -1.97
CA LEU A 100 29.12 -1.88 -0.62
C LEU A 100 27.86 -2.62 -0.12
N ALA A 101 26.68 -2.06 -0.38
CA ALA A 101 25.41 -2.70 -0.05
C ALA A 101 25.22 -4.01 -0.84
N GLN A 102 25.57 -4.04 -2.13
CA GLN A 102 25.55 -5.25 -2.94
C GLN A 102 26.49 -6.32 -2.38
N ALA A 103 27.73 -5.96 -2.07
CA ALA A 103 28.69 -6.88 -1.48
C ALA A 103 28.22 -7.40 -0.13
N PHE A 104 27.64 -6.53 0.72
CA PHE A 104 27.08 -6.93 2.01
C PHE A 104 25.95 -7.97 1.82
N LEU A 105 25.00 -7.71 0.94
CA LEU A 105 23.88 -8.64 0.70
C LEU A 105 24.36 -9.97 0.11
N SER A 106 25.28 -9.94 -0.85
CA SER A 106 25.74 -11.16 -1.54
C SER A 106 26.73 -12.01 -0.74
N GLU A 107 27.58 -11.38 0.06
CA GLU A 107 28.67 -12.08 0.76
C GLU A 107 28.39 -12.38 2.22
N PHE A 108 27.52 -11.58 2.86
CA PHE A 108 27.23 -11.71 4.29
C PHE A 108 25.78 -12.08 4.60
N VAL A 109 24.81 -11.65 3.80
CA VAL A 109 23.39 -11.97 4.05
C VAL A 109 22.97 -13.23 3.31
N ALA A 110 23.29 -13.36 2.02
CA ALA A 110 22.91 -14.52 1.20
C ALA A 110 23.81 -15.74 1.48
N THR A 111 23.98 -16.09 2.74
CA THR A 111 24.73 -17.28 3.21
C THR A 111 23.78 -18.27 3.84
N ASP A 112 24.13 -19.55 3.83
CA ASP A 112 23.32 -20.61 4.45
C ASP A 112 23.04 -20.31 5.94
N GLU A 113 24.05 -19.81 6.66
CA GLU A 113 23.97 -19.50 8.08
C GLU A 113 22.95 -18.36 8.35
N VAL A 114 23.10 -17.22 7.70
CA VAL A 114 22.23 -16.05 7.94
C VAL A 114 20.83 -16.30 7.41
N MET A 115 20.69 -16.92 6.24
CA MET A 115 19.38 -17.23 5.69
C MET A 115 18.63 -18.28 6.50
N THR A 116 19.34 -19.21 7.15
CA THR A 116 18.76 -20.16 8.12
C THR A 116 18.29 -19.42 9.38
N GLU A 117 19.09 -18.48 9.91
CA GLU A 117 18.70 -17.71 11.09
C GLU A 117 17.48 -16.81 10.80
N LEU A 118 17.43 -16.19 9.63
CA LEU A 118 16.26 -15.41 9.21
C LEU A 118 15.00 -16.28 9.07
N TYR A 119 15.15 -17.50 8.58
CA TYR A 119 14.07 -18.48 8.49
C TYR A 119 13.57 -18.89 9.89
N VAL A 120 14.47 -19.26 10.79
CA VAL A 120 14.15 -19.72 12.14
C VAL A 120 13.51 -18.60 12.99
N THR A 121 14.06 -17.37 12.90
CA THR A 121 13.57 -16.24 13.69
C THR A 121 12.32 -15.60 13.10
N GLY A 122 12.18 -15.62 11.76
CA GLY A 122 11.11 -14.93 11.06
C GLY A 122 9.83 -15.74 10.88
N ASP A 123 9.83 -17.03 11.18
CA ASP A 123 8.69 -17.95 10.98
C ASP A 123 8.09 -17.85 9.57
N ARG A 124 8.93 -17.71 8.55
CA ARG A 124 8.50 -17.55 7.14
C ARG A 124 9.28 -18.47 6.22
N PRO A 125 8.64 -19.06 5.18
CA PRO A 125 9.35 -19.84 4.18
C PRO A 125 10.48 -19.03 3.55
N SER A 126 11.69 -19.60 3.51
CA SER A 126 12.84 -18.94 2.91
C SER A 126 12.74 -18.99 1.39
N ALA A 127 12.98 -17.86 0.71
CA ALA A 127 13.18 -17.82 -0.74
C ALA A 127 14.59 -18.33 -1.16
N PHE A 128 15.48 -18.53 -0.20
CA PHE A 128 16.83 -19.07 -0.46
C PHE A 128 16.76 -20.59 -0.59
N ALA A 129 16.97 -21.10 -1.80
CA ALA A 129 16.73 -22.50 -2.14
C ALA A 129 17.43 -23.53 -1.23
N PRO A 130 18.69 -23.37 -0.78
CA PRO A 130 19.33 -24.30 0.15
C PRO A 130 18.58 -24.43 1.49
N VAL A 131 18.11 -23.32 2.05
CA VAL A 131 17.35 -23.31 3.32
C VAL A 131 15.95 -23.84 3.11
N LEU A 132 15.28 -23.44 2.02
CA LEU A 132 13.95 -23.98 1.69
C LEU A 132 13.95 -25.50 1.57
N ALA A 133 14.99 -26.08 0.98
CA ALA A 133 15.13 -27.53 0.80
C ALA A 133 15.29 -28.29 2.13
N THR A 134 15.64 -27.61 3.22
CA THR A 134 15.83 -28.20 4.57
C THR A 134 14.71 -27.82 5.54
N THR A 135 13.63 -27.20 5.07
CA THR A 135 12.48 -26.82 5.90
C THR A 135 11.77 -28.08 6.41
N GLU A 136 11.76 -28.27 7.72
CA GLU A 136 11.11 -29.39 8.41
C GLU A 136 9.94 -28.91 9.31
N ASP A 137 9.79 -27.62 9.52
CA ASP A 137 8.69 -27.04 10.31
C ASP A 137 7.35 -27.37 9.64
N PRO A 138 6.45 -28.12 10.33
CA PRO A 138 5.21 -28.60 9.71
C PRO A 138 4.26 -27.50 9.27
N ASP A 139 4.23 -26.35 9.97
CA ASP A 139 3.40 -25.20 9.60
C ASP A 139 3.92 -24.53 8.33
N LEU A 140 5.24 -24.37 8.23
CA LEU A 140 5.84 -23.76 7.04
C LEU A 140 5.76 -24.68 5.82
N VAL A 141 5.86 -26.00 6.01
CA VAL A 141 5.59 -26.98 4.95
C VAL A 141 4.14 -26.88 4.49
N ALA A 142 3.18 -26.81 5.43
CA ALA A 142 1.75 -26.67 5.09
C ALA A 142 1.44 -25.35 4.38
N PHE A 143 2.08 -24.23 4.76
CA PHE A 143 1.99 -22.98 3.99
C PHE A 143 2.58 -23.10 2.59
N GLY A 144 3.70 -23.82 2.44
CA GLY A 144 4.29 -24.11 1.14
C GLY A 144 3.34 -24.89 0.23
N GLU A 145 2.68 -25.91 0.78
CA GLU A 145 1.67 -26.70 0.07
C GLU A 145 0.44 -25.86 -0.28
N ALA A 146 -0.06 -25.07 0.68
CA ALA A 146 -1.21 -24.18 0.47
C ALA A 146 -0.92 -23.09 -0.59
N GLY A 147 0.33 -22.65 -0.69
CA GLY A 147 0.79 -21.65 -1.66
C GLY A 147 1.26 -22.21 -3.00
N ALA A 148 1.22 -23.52 -3.22
CA ALA A 148 1.81 -24.15 -4.42
C ALA A 148 1.20 -23.64 -5.75
N ASN A 149 -0.07 -23.20 -5.73
CA ASN A 149 -0.77 -22.62 -6.87
C ASN A 149 -1.02 -21.10 -6.72
N ALA A 150 -0.26 -20.41 -5.88
CA ALA A 150 -0.47 -19.00 -5.61
C ALA A 150 -0.39 -18.13 -6.88
N ALA A 151 -1.30 -17.17 -6.97
CA ALA A 151 -1.26 -16.13 -7.98
C ALA A 151 -0.31 -15.00 -7.55
N LEU A 152 0.66 -14.70 -8.40
CA LEU A 152 1.60 -13.61 -8.13
C LEU A 152 0.98 -12.27 -8.51
N MET A 153 1.27 -11.26 -7.70
CA MET A 153 0.93 -9.87 -8.01
C MET A 153 1.63 -9.44 -9.32
N PRO A 154 0.95 -8.72 -10.22
CA PRO A 154 1.61 -8.07 -11.35
C PRO A 154 2.78 -7.20 -10.88
N ALA A 155 3.98 -7.43 -11.46
CA ALA A 155 5.18 -6.68 -11.08
C ALA A 155 5.30 -5.40 -11.94
N ILE A 156 4.32 -4.51 -11.82
CA ILE A 156 4.24 -3.24 -12.53
C ILE A 156 4.06 -2.08 -11.53
N PRO A 157 4.57 -0.88 -11.84
CA PRO A 157 4.43 0.28 -10.95
C PRO A 157 2.97 0.63 -10.63
N GLU A 158 2.08 0.42 -11.60
CA GLU A 158 0.66 0.74 -11.53
C GLU A 158 -0.10 -0.03 -10.44
N MET A 159 0.45 -1.13 -9.95
CA MET A 159 -0.14 -1.87 -8.83
C MET A 159 -0.27 -1.03 -7.55
N GLY A 160 0.55 0.02 -7.41
CA GLY A 160 0.42 0.96 -6.30
C GLY A 160 -0.94 1.67 -6.24
N ALA A 161 -1.55 1.95 -7.40
CA ALA A 161 -2.86 2.60 -7.50
C ALA A 161 -4.03 1.69 -7.09
N VAL A 162 -3.85 0.37 -7.10
CA VAL A 162 -4.94 -0.59 -6.88
C VAL A 162 -5.33 -0.69 -5.41
N TRP A 163 -4.36 -0.72 -4.51
CA TRP A 163 -4.54 -1.14 -3.13
C TRP A 163 -5.50 -0.26 -2.31
N GLY A 164 -5.40 1.06 -2.43
CA GLY A 164 -6.20 2.00 -1.64
C GLY A 164 -7.69 1.88 -1.93
N SER A 165 -8.07 2.06 -3.19
CA SER A 165 -9.48 2.02 -3.62
C SER A 165 -10.09 0.63 -3.45
N TRP A 166 -9.34 -0.44 -3.73
CA TRP A 166 -9.80 -1.81 -3.49
C TRP A 166 -10.05 -2.09 -2.00
N ASN A 167 -9.10 -1.73 -1.14
CA ASN A 167 -9.27 -1.90 0.31
C ASN A 167 -10.50 -1.15 0.84
N ASN A 168 -10.73 0.08 0.38
CA ASN A 168 -11.92 0.85 0.74
C ASN A 168 -13.22 0.13 0.32
N ALA A 169 -13.28 -0.42 -0.88
CA ALA A 169 -14.44 -1.17 -1.34
C ALA A 169 -14.72 -2.41 -0.47
N VAL A 170 -13.67 -3.13 -0.06
CA VAL A 170 -13.80 -4.27 0.86
C VAL A 170 -14.33 -3.82 2.22
N ILE A 171 -13.81 -2.71 2.77
CA ILE A 171 -14.27 -2.17 4.06
C ILE A 171 -15.74 -1.77 3.97
N LEU A 172 -16.15 -1.00 2.96
CA LEU A 172 -17.54 -0.58 2.76
C LEU A 172 -18.49 -1.79 2.66
N THR A 173 -18.04 -2.86 2.00
CA THR A 173 -18.78 -4.12 1.91
C THR A 173 -18.93 -4.80 3.27
N ILE A 174 -17.85 -4.91 4.06
CA ILE A 174 -17.85 -5.56 5.36
C ILE A 174 -18.69 -4.77 6.39
N THR A 175 -18.61 -3.43 6.33
CA THR A 175 -19.37 -2.55 7.26
C THR A 175 -20.82 -2.38 6.83
N GLY A 176 -21.19 -2.76 5.62
CA GLY A 176 -22.55 -2.59 5.07
C GLY A 176 -22.86 -1.13 4.73
N GLU A 177 -21.86 -0.28 4.59
CA GLU A 177 -22.02 1.13 4.22
C GLU A 177 -22.33 1.31 2.73
N ASP A 178 -21.93 0.34 1.89
CA ASP A 178 -22.30 0.31 0.48
C ASP A 178 -22.50 -1.14 0.01
N THR A 179 -23.19 -1.30 -1.13
CA THR A 179 -23.34 -2.60 -1.76
C THR A 179 -22.04 -3.03 -2.44
N PRO A 180 -21.74 -4.33 -2.51
CA PRO A 180 -20.54 -4.81 -3.22
C PRO A 180 -20.45 -4.30 -4.66
N GLU A 181 -21.59 -4.32 -5.38
CA GLU A 181 -21.66 -3.84 -6.77
C GLU A 181 -21.20 -2.37 -6.88
N ASN A 182 -21.74 -1.47 -6.04
CA ASN A 182 -21.41 -0.07 -6.09
C ASN A 182 -19.97 0.20 -5.58
N ALA A 183 -19.57 -0.45 -4.48
CA ALA A 183 -18.26 -0.26 -3.88
C ALA A 183 -17.14 -0.67 -4.84
N PHE A 184 -17.24 -1.86 -5.46
CA PHE A 184 -16.22 -2.33 -6.40
C PHE A 184 -16.26 -1.61 -7.74
N ALA A 185 -17.44 -1.20 -8.25
CA ALA A 185 -17.53 -0.37 -9.45
C ALA A 185 -16.87 1.00 -9.23
N THR A 186 -17.10 1.62 -8.07
CA THR A 186 -16.47 2.89 -7.69
C THR A 186 -14.96 2.74 -7.57
N ALA A 187 -14.48 1.70 -6.90
CA ALA A 187 -13.05 1.42 -6.78
C ALA A 187 -12.40 1.20 -8.15
N ALA A 188 -13.03 0.43 -9.03
CA ALA A 188 -12.52 0.20 -10.38
C ALA A 188 -12.45 1.48 -11.21
N ALA A 189 -13.46 2.35 -11.11
CA ALA A 189 -13.44 3.65 -11.79
C ALA A 189 -12.29 4.52 -11.27
N GLN A 190 -12.10 4.63 -9.95
CA GLN A 190 -11.01 5.39 -9.35
C GLN A 190 -9.63 4.86 -9.76
N ILE A 191 -9.46 3.52 -9.78
CA ILE A 191 -8.20 2.91 -10.21
C ILE A 191 -7.93 3.20 -11.69
N ARG A 192 -8.94 3.06 -12.56
CA ARG A 192 -8.79 3.37 -13.99
C ARG A 192 -8.50 4.84 -14.24
N ASP A 193 -9.09 5.75 -13.47
CA ASP A 193 -8.76 7.17 -13.53
C ASP A 193 -7.29 7.41 -13.16
N LEU A 194 -6.79 6.78 -12.10
CA LEU A 194 -5.37 6.84 -11.72
C LEU A 194 -4.44 6.23 -12.77
N LEU A 195 -4.83 5.11 -13.39
CA LEU A 195 -4.05 4.44 -14.42
C LEU A 195 -4.12 5.16 -15.79
N GLY A 196 -5.25 5.82 -16.07
CA GLY A 196 -5.49 6.55 -17.32
C GLY A 196 -5.11 8.02 -17.28
N SER A 197 -4.90 8.60 -16.13
CA SER A 197 -4.41 9.96 -15.98
C SER A 197 -2.92 9.99 -16.37
N ASP A 198 -2.61 10.69 -17.46
CA ASP A 198 -1.22 11.06 -17.77
C ASP A 198 -0.80 12.15 -16.77
N LEU A 199 -0.41 11.73 -15.58
CA LEU A 199 0.07 12.62 -14.53
C LEU A 199 1.55 13.01 -14.74
N THR A 200 2.15 12.58 -15.85
CA THR A 200 3.55 12.91 -16.20
C THR A 200 3.71 14.43 -16.27
N GLY A 201 4.64 14.94 -15.49
CA GLY A 201 4.86 16.39 -15.38
C GLY A 201 3.93 17.10 -14.40
N MET A 202 3.04 16.41 -13.71
CA MET A 202 2.25 17.00 -12.62
C MET A 202 3.17 17.37 -11.45
N VAL A 203 3.06 18.59 -10.99
CA VAL A 203 3.72 19.07 -9.77
C VAL A 203 2.64 19.36 -8.73
N ASN A 204 2.74 18.75 -7.57
CA ASN A 204 1.81 18.94 -6.46
C ASN A 204 2.54 19.16 -5.14
N VAL A 205 1.85 19.71 -4.15
CA VAL A 205 2.34 19.84 -2.77
C VAL A 205 1.34 19.13 -1.84
N PRO A 206 1.32 17.77 -1.85
CA PRO A 206 0.45 17.07 -0.92
C PRO A 206 0.81 17.37 0.52
N GLY A 207 -0.22 17.51 1.37
CA GLY A 207 -0.05 17.89 2.76
C GLY A 207 -1.32 17.82 3.58
N SER A 208 -1.21 18.14 4.86
CA SER A 208 -2.32 18.12 5.84
C SER A 208 -3.36 19.21 5.64
N TYR A 209 -3.26 20.00 4.61
CA TYR A 209 -4.17 21.08 4.25
C TYR A 209 -5.11 20.73 3.08
N GLN A 210 -4.85 19.62 2.38
CA GLN A 210 -5.50 19.33 1.11
C GLN A 210 -7.00 19.12 1.24
N ALA A 211 -7.48 18.49 2.29
CA ALA A 211 -8.91 18.35 2.54
C ALA A 211 -9.58 19.72 2.72
N ALA A 212 -8.92 20.66 3.40
CA ALA A 212 -9.40 22.03 3.56
C ALA A 212 -9.37 22.82 2.23
N ALA A 213 -8.45 22.51 1.34
CA ALA A 213 -8.35 23.07 -0.01
C ALA A 213 -9.39 22.49 -0.99
N GLY A 214 -10.07 21.37 -0.64
CA GLY A 214 -11.12 20.76 -1.45
C GLY A 214 -10.78 19.40 -2.06
N CYS A 215 -9.66 18.79 -1.69
CA CYS A 215 -9.35 17.42 -2.02
C CYS A 215 -10.24 16.43 -1.23
N ALA A 216 -10.35 15.20 -1.68
CA ALA A 216 -11.08 14.14 -0.98
C ALA A 216 -10.46 13.76 0.37
N GLY A 217 -9.15 14.02 0.55
CA GLY A 217 -8.39 13.78 1.77
C GLY A 217 -7.07 14.51 1.76
N ASP A 218 -6.31 14.36 2.85
CA ASP A 218 -4.96 14.90 2.99
C ASP A 218 -3.90 13.94 2.43
N TRP A 219 -2.73 14.46 2.08
CA TRP A 219 -1.55 13.70 1.63
C TRP A 219 -1.77 12.91 0.32
N ASP A 220 -2.61 13.43 -0.57
CA ASP A 220 -2.86 12.86 -1.88
C ASP A 220 -2.01 13.55 -2.97
N PRO A 221 -0.95 12.90 -3.49
CA PRO A 221 -0.10 13.48 -4.53
C PRO A 221 -0.81 13.63 -5.88
N ALA A 222 -1.92 12.91 -6.09
CA ALA A 222 -2.71 12.95 -7.32
C ALA A 222 -3.90 13.91 -7.27
N CYS A 223 -4.11 14.64 -6.15
CA CYS A 223 -5.23 15.59 -6.06
C CYS A 223 -5.11 16.72 -7.05
N GLU A 224 -6.00 16.78 -8.03
CA GLU A 224 -6.01 17.80 -9.09
C GLU A 224 -6.29 19.22 -8.58
N VAL A 225 -6.93 19.35 -7.40
CA VAL A 225 -7.27 20.66 -6.81
C VAL A 225 -6.02 21.42 -6.36
N THR A 226 -4.97 20.72 -5.97
CA THR A 226 -3.74 21.34 -5.42
C THR A 226 -2.53 21.28 -6.35
N VAL A 227 -2.78 20.99 -7.64
CA VAL A 227 -1.74 20.98 -8.68
C VAL A 227 -1.19 22.38 -8.89
N LEU A 228 0.13 22.48 -9.00
CA LEU A 228 0.82 23.71 -9.36
C LEU A 228 0.82 23.90 -10.89
N THR A 229 0.79 25.13 -11.32
CA THR A 229 0.86 25.50 -12.74
C THR A 229 2.18 26.21 -13.03
N GLU A 230 2.84 25.83 -14.12
CA GLU A 230 4.07 26.47 -14.58
C GLU A 230 3.82 27.90 -15.07
N GLY A 231 4.58 28.84 -14.55
CA GLY A 231 4.58 30.25 -14.98
C GLY A 231 5.63 30.53 -16.06
N ASP A 232 5.53 31.71 -16.68
CA ASP A 232 6.48 32.15 -17.71
C ASP A 232 7.93 32.29 -17.17
N ASP A 233 8.10 32.34 -15.87
CA ASP A 233 9.38 32.42 -15.16
C ASP A 233 9.97 31.03 -14.83
N GLY A 234 9.31 29.94 -15.21
CA GLY A 234 9.72 28.58 -14.95
C GLY A 234 9.42 28.08 -13.54
N LEU A 235 8.78 28.91 -12.71
CA LEU A 235 8.32 28.48 -11.40
C LEU A 235 6.92 27.85 -11.49
N TRP A 236 6.69 26.83 -10.69
CA TRP A 236 5.39 26.19 -10.58
C TRP A 236 4.65 26.73 -9.36
N THR A 237 3.44 27.27 -9.54
CA THR A 237 2.71 27.96 -8.47
C THR A 237 1.28 27.51 -8.31
N ALA A 238 0.78 27.54 -7.06
CA ALA A 238 -0.64 27.43 -6.73
C ALA A 238 -0.94 28.25 -5.47
N SER A 239 -2.19 28.75 -5.36
CA SER A 239 -2.65 29.47 -4.17
C SER A 239 -3.97 28.92 -3.68
N HIS A 240 -4.09 28.71 -2.37
CA HIS A 240 -5.28 28.16 -1.73
C HIS A 240 -5.71 29.01 -0.54
N ALA A 241 -7.03 29.22 -0.42
CA ALA A 241 -7.61 29.81 0.78
C ALA A 241 -7.77 28.70 1.83
N LEU A 242 -7.14 28.89 2.99
CA LEU A 242 -7.15 27.92 4.06
C LEU A 242 -7.63 28.54 5.38
N PRO A 243 -8.25 27.76 6.26
CA PRO A 243 -8.55 28.19 7.64
C PRO A 243 -7.27 28.44 8.43
N ALA A 244 -7.41 29.16 9.56
CA ALA A 244 -6.34 29.25 10.56
C ALA A 244 -5.92 27.85 11.02
N GLY A 245 -4.60 27.59 11.09
CA GLY A 245 -4.09 26.27 11.47
C GLY A 245 -2.61 26.11 11.22
N ASP A 246 -2.08 24.99 11.71
CA ASP A 246 -0.72 24.51 11.45
C ASP A 246 -0.77 23.40 10.43
N TYR A 247 0.06 23.48 9.39
CA TYR A 247 0.04 22.61 8.24
C TYR A 247 1.44 22.12 7.88
N GLU A 248 1.45 20.99 7.22
CA GLU A 248 2.65 20.38 6.63
C GLU A 248 2.39 20.02 5.17
N GLY A 249 3.43 20.04 4.36
CA GLY A 249 3.36 19.60 2.98
C GLY A 249 4.73 19.24 2.43
N LYS A 250 4.76 18.59 1.28
CA LYS A 250 5.96 18.15 0.59
C LYS A 250 5.70 18.16 -0.91
N VAL A 251 6.69 18.50 -1.70
CA VAL A 251 6.56 18.43 -3.17
C VAL A 251 6.50 16.98 -3.60
N ALA A 252 5.57 16.64 -4.49
CA ALA A 252 5.49 15.35 -5.17
C ALA A 252 5.30 15.56 -6.67
N LEU A 253 5.97 14.75 -7.48
CA LEU A 253 5.90 14.81 -8.93
C LEU A 253 5.13 13.62 -9.48
N ASP A 254 4.56 13.81 -10.68
CA ASP A 254 3.88 12.77 -11.45
C ASP A 254 2.72 12.09 -10.68
N GLY A 255 2.06 12.83 -9.78
CA GLY A 255 0.94 12.34 -8.99
C GLY A 255 1.27 11.20 -8.02
N ALA A 256 2.54 10.97 -7.70
CA ALA A 256 2.99 9.85 -6.89
C ALA A 256 4.11 10.24 -5.90
N TRP A 257 4.32 9.43 -4.88
CA TRP A 257 5.40 9.61 -3.90
C TRP A 257 6.77 9.09 -4.38
N THR A 258 6.85 8.48 -5.56
CA THR A 258 8.09 7.94 -6.12
C THR A 258 9.18 8.99 -6.33
N THR A 259 8.78 10.22 -6.62
CA THR A 259 9.68 11.37 -6.70
C THR A 259 9.09 12.49 -5.86
N ASN A 260 9.75 12.79 -4.75
CA ASN A 260 9.30 13.81 -3.83
C ASN A 260 10.48 14.58 -3.22
N TYR A 261 10.23 15.84 -2.82
CA TYR A 261 11.24 16.72 -2.26
C TYR A 261 10.71 17.44 -1.03
N GLY A 262 11.49 17.38 0.05
CA GLY A 262 11.23 18.08 1.30
C GLY A 262 12.02 19.37 1.44
N VAL A 263 12.18 19.82 2.68
CA VAL A 263 12.92 21.05 3.04
C VAL A 263 14.28 21.09 2.34
N ASP A 264 14.65 22.26 1.85
CA ASP A 264 15.89 22.52 1.11
C ASP A 264 16.03 21.73 -0.20
N GLY A 265 14.93 21.23 -0.78
CA GLY A 265 14.93 20.46 -2.02
C GLY A 265 15.51 19.06 -1.88
N VAL A 266 15.58 18.52 -0.65
CA VAL A 266 16.14 17.20 -0.40
C VAL A 266 15.15 16.12 -0.82
N ALA A 267 15.59 15.19 -1.67
CA ALA A 267 14.79 14.02 -2.05
C ALA A 267 14.47 13.18 -0.81
N ASP A 268 13.20 12.78 -0.66
CA ASP A 268 12.66 12.10 0.53
C ASP A 268 12.91 12.85 1.86
N GLY A 269 13.19 14.17 1.80
CA GLY A 269 13.49 15.02 2.94
C GLY A 269 12.29 15.24 3.87
N ASP A 270 12.50 16.02 4.95
CA ASP A 270 11.46 16.37 5.91
C ASP A 270 10.39 17.28 5.28
N ASN A 271 9.16 17.24 5.84
CA ASN A 271 8.07 18.08 5.36
C ASN A 271 8.35 19.57 5.61
N TYR A 272 7.89 20.42 4.69
CA TYR A 272 7.75 21.85 4.96
C TYR A 272 6.61 22.07 5.95
N THR A 273 6.79 23.00 6.88
CA THR A 273 5.77 23.39 7.86
C THR A 273 5.39 24.85 7.67
N PHE A 274 4.12 25.19 7.82
CA PHE A 274 3.63 26.56 7.76
C PHE A 274 2.38 26.72 8.63
N SER A 275 2.11 27.99 9.04
CA SER A 275 0.99 28.30 9.94
C SER A 275 0.24 29.52 9.49
N LEU A 276 -1.09 29.47 9.57
CA LEU A 276 -1.98 30.62 9.38
C LEU A 276 -2.58 31.00 10.74
N ALA A 277 -2.33 32.24 11.16
CA ALA A 277 -2.89 32.76 12.41
C ALA A 277 -4.39 33.10 12.32
N ALA A 278 -4.91 33.29 11.12
CA ALA A 278 -6.31 33.52 10.77
C ALA A 278 -6.55 32.88 9.40
N ASP A 279 -7.83 32.75 9.01
CA ASP A 279 -8.18 32.33 7.65
C ASP A 279 -7.48 33.26 6.64
N GLY A 280 -6.79 32.69 5.67
CA GLY A 280 -5.92 33.43 4.76
C GLY A 280 -5.59 32.65 3.50
N THR A 281 -4.67 33.19 2.71
CA THR A 281 -4.20 32.55 1.48
C THR A 281 -2.78 32.03 1.69
N VAL A 282 -2.53 30.78 1.31
CA VAL A 282 -1.19 30.23 1.16
C VAL A 282 -0.86 30.13 -0.33
N THR A 283 0.35 30.56 -0.67
CA THR A 283 0.90 30.41 -2.03
C THR A 283 2.11 29.51 -1.97
N PHE A 284 2.09 28.46 -2.76
CA PHE A 284 3.20 27.55 -3.01
C PHE A 284 3.92 27.97 -4.30
N SER A 285 5.25 28.00 -4.28
CA SER A 285 6.10 28.29 -5.44
C SER A 285 7.26 27.30 -5.45
N TYR A 286 7.25 26.38 -6.41
CA TYR A 286 8.28 25.34 -6.58
C TYR A 286 9.21 25.68 -7.74
N ASP A 287 10.50 25.57 -7.51
CA ASP A 287 11.55 25.74 -8.50
C ASP A 287 12.10 24.36 -8.91
N PRO A 288 11.86 23.91 -10.14
CA PRO A 288 12.31 22.58 -10.61
C PRO A 288 13.83 22.49 -10.84
N GLU A 289 14.56 23.62 -10.94
CA GLU A 289 16.02 23.61 -11.08
C GLU A 289 16.71 23.27 -9.75
N THR A 290 16.14 23.71 -8.64
CA THR A 290 16.70 23.54 -7.29
C THR A 290 15.92 22.54 -6.44
N ASN A 291 14.71 22.14 -6.87
CA ASN A 291 13.73 21.34 -6.12
C ASN A 291 13.26 22.01 -4.82
N ILE A 292 13.39 23.31 -4.69
CA ILE A 292 13.01 24.06 -3.50
C ILE A 292 11.58 24.58 -3.62
N LEU A 293 10.79 24.36 -2.57
CA LEU A 293 9.47 24.94 -2.39
C LEU A 293 9.55 26.16 -1.49
N THR A 294 9.01 27.26 -1.97
CA THR A 294 8.78 28.48 -1.17
C THR A 294 7.30 28.57 -0.81
N ILE A 295 6.97 28.81 0.45
CA ILE A 295 5.61 28.96 0.95
C ILE A 295 5.41 30.37 1.47
N THR A 296 4.42 31.09 0.94
CA THR A 296 4.05 32.44 1.37
C THR A 296 2.65 32.43 1.94
N VAL A 297 2.45 33.06 3.10
CA VAL A 297 1.17 33.15 3.81
C VAL A 297 0.75 34.61 3.87
N GLU A 298 -0.52 34.90 3.46
CA GLU A 298 -1.13 36.25 3.44
C GLU A 298 -2.46 36.28 4.19
#